data_b37ca28f72c4f18fdc3e9ba6da025bf4
#
_entry.id   b37ca28f72c4f18fdc3e9ba6da025bf4
#
_cell.length_a   1.000
_cell.length_b   1.000
_cell.length_c   1.000
_cell.angle_alpha   90.00
_cell.angle_beta   90.00
_cell.angle_gamma   90.00
#
_symmetry.space_group_name_H-M   'P 1'
#
loop_
_entity.id
_entity.type
_entity.pdbx_description
1 polymer ?
#
loop_
_entity_poly.entity_id
_entity_poly.type
_entity_poly.pdbx_seq_one_letter_code
_entity_poly.pdbx_strand_id
1 'polypeptide(L)'
;MDAPKIQAEGQLERAGGARYEYGSHALVPTGDREIRFILRSETVQLREFEGQRVQVTASLVEGYPPSEGDPKLLDVFSIASREQQ
;
A
#
# COMPACT_ATOMS: atom_id res chain seq x y z
N MET A 1 11.90 -17.06 10.38
CA MET A 1 11.10 -17.23 9.17
C MET A 1 10.66 -15.89 8.65
N ASP A 2 10.84 -15.70 7.38
CA ASP A 2 10.47 -14.42 6.76
C ASP A 2 8.98 -14.35 6.54
N ALA A 3 8.43 -13.15 6.67
CA ALA A 3 7.04 -12.93 6.33
C ALA A 3 6.85 -13.14 4.82
N PRO A 4 5.68 -13.63 4.41
CA PRO A 4 5.40 -13.79 2.99
C PRO A 4 5.51 -12.47 2.24
N LYS A 5 6.11 -12.51 1.07
CA LYS A 5 6.16 -11.34 0.20
C LYS A 5 4.89 -11.30 -0.64
N ILE A 6 4.38 -10.10 -0.79
CA ILE A 6 3.16 -9.85 -1.52
C ILE A 6 3.46 -8.87 -2.65
N GLN A 7 2.96 -9.18 -3.82
CA GLN A 7 3.00 -8.24 -4.94
C GLN A 7 1.59 -7.73 -5.19
N ALA A 8 1.46 -6.42 -5.31
CA ALA A 8 0.17 -5.80 -5.53
C ALA A 8 0.31 -4.64 -6.49
N GLU A 9 -0.70 -4.43 -7.30
CA GLU A 9 -0.71 -3.35 -8.27
C GLU A 9 -1.96 -2.51 -8.07
N GLY A 10 -1.82 -1.20 -8.25
CA GLY A 10 -2.92 -0.28 -8.16
C GLY A 10 -2.43 1.15 -8.17
N GLN A 11 -3.33 2.06 -7.92
CA GLN A 11 -3.00 3.48 -7.83
C GLN A 11 -2.56 3.81 -6.41
N LEU A 12 -1.42 4.48 -6.28
CA LEU A 12 -0.91 4.88 -4.98
C LEU A 12 -1.51 6.22 -4.59
N GLU A 13 -2.11 6.27 -3.41
CA GLU A 13 -2.71 7.49 -2.90
C GLU A 13 -2.30 7.70 -1.46
N ARG A 14 -2.37 8.95 -1.03
CA ARG A 14 -2.11 9.26 0.36
C ARG A 14 -3.28 8.76 1.22
N ALA A 15 -2.96 8.02 2.26
CA ALA A 15 -3.97 7.60 3.21
C ALA A 15 -4.35 8.81 4.06
N GLY A 16 -5.57 9.28 3.91
CA GLY A 16 -6.03 10.46 4.63
C GLY A 16 -6.92 10.12 5.79
N GLY A 17 -6.94 10.99 6.78
CA GLY A 17 -7.85 10.91 7.90
C GLY A 17 -7.39 9.94 8.98
N ALA A 18 -8.12 9.96 10.08
CA ALA A 18 -7.76 9.20 11.27
C ALA A 18 -8.07 7.72 11.17
N ARG A 19 -8.83 7.31 10.16
CA ARG A 19 -9.33 5.95 10.07
C ARG A 19 -8.23 4.93 9.82
N TYR A 20 -7.19 5.30 9.06
CA TYR A 20 -6.13 4.38 8.68
C TYR A 20 -4.77 4.95 9.06
N GLU A 21 -4.62 5.33 10.32
CA GLU A 21 -3.38 5.97 10.79
C GLU A 21 -2.18 5.04 10.85
N TYR A 22 -2.39 3.74 10.69
CA TYR A 22 -1.29 2.78 10.80
C TYR A 22 -0.38 2.76 9.57
N GLY A 23 -0.68 3.53 8.53
CA GLY A 23 0.18 3.65 7.37
C GLY A 23 0.12 5.05 6.78
N SER A 24 1.01 5.34 5.85
CA SER A 24 1.08 6.66 5.26
C SER A 24 0.37 6.75 3.92
N HIS A 25 0.23 5.64 3.22
CA HIS A 25 -0.33 5.61 1.87
C HIS A 25 -1.30 4.46 1.73
N ALA A 26 -2.06 4.50 0.65
CA ALA A 26 -3.04 3.48 0.34
C ALA A 26 -2.87 3.02 -1.10
N LEU A 27 -3.15 1.74 -1.35
CA LEU A 27 -3.14 1.19 -2.69
C LEU A 27 -4.56 0.87 -3.09
N VAL A 28 -5.02 1.51 -4.17
CA VAL A 28 -6.37 1.34 -4.68
C VAL A 28 -6.27 0.53 -5.98
N PRO A 29 -6.91 -0.64 -6.06
CA PRO A 29 -6.82 -1.44 -7.27
C PRO A 29 -7.38 -0.70 -8.47
N THR A 30 -6.82 -0.99 -9.64
CA THR A 30 -7.30 -0.40 -10.88
C THR A 30 -8.76 -0.76 -11.12
N GLY A 31 -9.57 0.25 -11.37
CA GLY A 31 -10.98 0.04 -11.63
C GLY A 31 -11.85 -0.08 -10.38
N ASP A 32 -11.25 -0.02 -9.22
CA ASP A 32 -11.95 -0.10 -7.96
C ASP A 32 -11.73 1.21 -7.19
N ARG A 33 -12.64 1.55 -6.32
CA ARG A 33 -12.52 2.76 -5.50
C ARG A 33 -12.24 2.45 -4.05
N GLU A 34 -12.27 1.18 -3.69
CA GLU A 34 -12.02 0.81 -2.31
C GLU A 34 -10.54 0.63 -2.08
N ILE A 35 -10.07 1.10 -0.93
CA ILE A 35 -8.69 0.90 -0.53
C ILE A 35 -8.48 -0.58 -0.25
N ARG A 36 -7.51 -1.16 -0.95
CA ARG A 36 -7.20 -2.58 -0.78
C ARG A 36 -6.17 -2.81 0.31
N PHE A 37 -5.14 -1.97 0.35
CA PHE A 37 -4.06 -2.09 1.30
C PHE A 37 -3.66 -0.72 1.80
N ILE A 38 -3.20 -0.67 3.04
CA ILE A 38 -2.52 0.49 3.57
C ILE A 38 -1.02 0.19 3.51
N LEU A 39 -0.23 1.16 3.11
CA LEU A 39 1.19 0.98 2.85
C LEU A 39 2.04 1.84 3.76
N ARG A 40 3.19 1.31 4.13
CA ARG A 40 4.25 2.08 4.76
C ARG A 40 5.58 1.61 4.19
N SER A 41 6.61 2.42 4.32
CA SER A 41 7.95 2.01 3.91
C SER A 41 8.98 2.85 4.61
N GLU A 42 10.08 2.21 5.02
CA GLU A 42 11.25 2.90 5.55
C GLU A 42 12.33 3.06 4.49
N THR A 43 12.22 2.34 3.39
CA THR A 43 13.25 2.33 2.35
C THR A 43 12.80 2.99 1.06
N VAL A 44 11.48 3.06 0.83
CA VAL A 44 10.93 3.62 -0.40
C VAL A 44 10.16 4.91 -0.06
N GLN A 45 10.40 5.96 -0.83
CA GLN A 45 9.66 7.20 -0.65
C GLN A 45 8.35 7.13 -1.42
N LEU A 46 7.33 6.66 -0.75
CA LEU A 46 6.03 6.43 -1.39
C LEU A 46 5.43 7.72 -1.94
N ARG A 47 5.70 8.85 -1.30
CA ARG A 47 5.10 10.12 -1.74
C ARG A 47 5.51 10.52 -3.15
N GLU A 48 6.62 9.99 -3.64
CA GLU A 48 7.07 10.30 -5.00
C GLU A 48 6.22 9.61 -6.06
N PHE A 49 5.42 8.67 -5.66
CA PHE A 49 4.58 7.88 -6.56
C PHE A 49 3.10 8.16 -6.38
N GLU A 50 2.75 9.14 -5.56
CA GLU A 50 1.34 9.47 -5.33
C GLU A 50 0.65 9.84 -6.63
N GLY A 51 -0.54 9.30 -6.83
CA GLY A 51 -1.32 9.52 -8.03
C GLY A 51 -0.94 8.63 -9.20
N GLN A 52 0.10 7.81 -9.05
CA GLN A 52 0.56 6.95 -10.12
C GLN A 52 0.08 5.52 -9.91
N ARG A 53 -0.05 4.81 -11.02
CA ARG A 53 -0.28 3.38 -10.99
C ARG A 53 1.06 2.70 -10.76
N VAL A 54 1.12 1.87 -9.74
CA VAL A 54 2.39 1.27 -9.31
C VAL A 54 2.21 -0.20 -9.02
N GLN A 55 3.31 -0.93 -9.04
CA GLN A 55 3.39 -2.29 -8.53
C GLN A 55 4.34 -2.28 -7.34
N VAL A 56 3.88 -2.81 -6.22
CA VAL A 56 4.69 -2.86 -5.00
C VAL A 56 5.00 -4.29 -4.64
N THR A 57 6.19 -4.48 -4.05
CA THR A 57 6.56 -5.72 -3.40
C THR A 57 6.71 -5.41 -1.91
N ALA A 58 6.01 -6.17 -1.09
CA ALA A 58 5.87 -5.82 0.31
C ALA A 58 5.70 -7.05 1.18
N SER A 59 5.82 -6.87 2.49
CA SER A 59 5.47 -7.90 3.48
C SER A 59 4.21 -7.50 4.20
N LEU A 60 3.38 -8.50 4.52
CA LEU A 60 2.22 -8.28 5.36
C LEU A 60 2.66 -8.02 6.79
N VAL A 61 2.15 -6.96 7.39
CA VAL A 61 2.45 -6.63 8.78
C VAL A 61 1.39 -7.27 9.66
N GLU A 62 1.81 -8.16 10.54
CA GLU A 62 0.89 -8.84 11.45
C GLU A 62 0.35 -7.86 12.50
N GLY A 63 -0.86 -8.13 12.94
CA GLY A 63 -1.52 -7.28 13.93
C GLY A 63 -2.32 -6.15 13.34
N TYR A 64 -2.31 -6.02 12.03
CA TYR A 64 -3.09 -4.99 11.33
C TYR A 64 -3.94 -5.63 10.25
N PRO A 65 -5.13 -5.14 10.02
CA PRO A 65 -5.75 -4.03 10.74
C PRO A 65 -6.19 -4.46 12.14
N PRO A 66 -6.33 -3.52 13.07
CA PRO A 66 -6.84 -3.86 14.40
C PRO A 66 -8.31 -4.27 14.39
N SER A 67 -9.02 -3.89 13.34
CA SER A 67 -10.44 -4.22 13.20
C SER A 67 -10.65 -5.01 11.92
N GLU A 68 -11.48 -6.04 11.96
CA GLU A 68 -11.81 -6.80 10.77
C GLU A 68 -12.54 -5.92 9.76
N GLY A 69 -12.25 -6.15 8.49
CA GLY A 69 -12.85 -5.39 7.41
C GLY A 69 -12.04 -4.20 6.95
N ASP A 70 -11.07 -3.77 7.74
CA ASP A 70 -10.19 -2.68 7.33
C ASP A 70 -9.07 -3.21 6.44
N PRO A 71 -8.45 -2.34 5.62
CA PRO A 71 -7.36 -2.76 4.74
C PRO A 71 -6.15 -3.25 5.53
N LYS A 72 -5.48 -4.26 5.00
CA LYS A 72 -4.27 -4.79 5.61
C LYS A 72 -3.11 -3.83 5.41
N LEU A 73 -2.18 -3.85 6.34
CA LEU A 73 -0.98 -3.03 6.27
C LEU A 73 0.15 -3.81 5.62
N LEU A 74 0.78 -3.20 4.63
CA LEU A 74 1.94 -3.78 3.96
C LEU A 74 3.16 -2.88 4.19
N ASP A 75 4.29 -3.52 4.44
CA ASP A 75 5.58 -2.85 4.55
C ASP A 75 6.30 -3.00 3.22
N VAL A 76 6.41 -1.91 2.47
CA VAL A 76 6.84 -1.93 1.08
C VAL A 76 8.36 -1.94 1.00
N PHE A 77 8.91 -2.88 0.26
CA PHE A 77 10.36 -2.95 -0.01
C PHE A 77 10.74 -2.32 -1.32
N SER A 78 9.85 -2.40 -2.29
CA SER A 78 10.16 -2.03 -3.66
C SER A 78 8.90 -1.54 -4.34
N ILE A 79 9.06 -0.57 -5.22
CA ILE A 79 7.94 0.00 -5.94
C ILE A 79 8.39 0.30 -7.37
N ALA A 80 7.51 0.05 -8.32
CA ALA A 80 7.77 0.36 -9.72
C ALA A 80 6.55 1.06 -10.30
N SER A 81 6.79 2.13 -11.03
CA SER A 81 5.70 2.83 -11.72
C SER A 81 5.23 1.98 -12.90
N ARG A 82 3.91 1.87 -13.04
CA ARG A 82 3.27 1.17 -14.15
C ARG A 82 2.52 2.12 -15.07
N GLU A 83 2.79 3.39 -14.91
CA GLU A 83 2.17 4.38 -15.79
C GLU A 83 2.65 4.16 -17.20
N GLN A 84 1.71 4.13 -18.13
CA GLN A 84 2.04 4.09 -19.55
C GLN A 84 2.05 5.48 -20.11
N GLN A 85 3.01 5.69 -20.97
CA GLN A 85 3.11 6.99 -21.65
C GLN A 85 2.44 6.94 -22.99
#